data_a59ab8f98bdaeffae13d4988d6b62985
#
_entry.id   a59ab8f98bdaeffae13d4988d6b62985
#
_cell.length_a   1.000
_cell.length_b   1.000
_cell.length_c   1.000
_cell.angle_alpha   90.00
_cell.angle_beta   90.00
_cell.angle_gamma   90.00
#
_symmetry.space_group_name_H-M   'P 1'
#
loop_
_entity.id
_entity.type
_entity.pdbx_description
1 polymer ?
#
loop_
_entity_poly.entity_id
_entity_poly.type
_entity_poly.pdbx_seq_one_letter_code
_entity_poly.pdbx_strand_id
1 'polypeptide(L)'
;MIIVMNPKCSEREVKAVENELTKQGLGVNLSQGSTFCIIGVVGETRIIDPDKILSFDGVDKILKVEEPFKKANRLFKPEDTIVNVDGTLVGGNHLGIMAGPCSVESEEQIIEIAKSIKESGANFLRGGAFKPRTSPYSFQGLELEGLKLLKVAKKETGLPIVTEIMSTKYIDEFVNNVDVIQVGARNMQNFDLLKELGKTNKPILLKRGLSARSEERRVGKE
;
A
#
# COMPACT_ATOMS: atom_id res chain seq x y z
N MET A 1 0.93 -14.35 -15.85
CA MET A 1 0.60 -14.11 -17.28
C MET A 1 -0.37 -12.95 -17.34
N ILE A 2 -0.23 -12.09 -18.32
CA ILE A 2 -1.15 -10.96 -18.56
C ILE A 2 -1.67 -11.10 -19.99
N ILE A 3 -2.99 -11.02 -20.15
CA ILE A 3 -3.65 -10.98 -21.45
C ILE A 3 -4.09 -9.54 -21.67
N VAL A 4 -3.63 -8.94 -22.75
CA VAL A 4 -4.00 -7.58 -23.14
C VAL A 4 -5.13 -7.68 -24.15
N MET A 5 -6.25 -7.06 -23.85
CA MET A 5 -7.39 -6.98 -24.75
C MET A 5 -7.28 -5.76 -25.66
N ASN A 6 -7.88 -5.85 -26.83
CA ASN A 6 -7.98 -4.71 -27.74
C ASN A 6 -8.77 -3.56 -27.06
N PRO A 7 -8.38 -2.30 -27.21
CA PRO A 7 -9.09 -1.16 -26.61
C PRO A 7 -10.57 -1.05 -26.98
N LYS A 8 -10.96 -1.67 -28.08
CA LYS A 8 -12.37 -1.67 -28.58
C LYS A 8 -13.10 -2.98 -28.28
N CYS A 9 -12.50 -3.87 -27.46
CA CYS A 9 -13.16 -5.14 -27.12
C CYS A 9 -14.46 -4.91 -26.37
N SER A 10 -15.44 -5.78 -26.63
CA SER A 10 -16.72 -5.78 -25.93
C SER A 10 -16.61 -6.53 -24.58
N GLU A 11 -17.50 -6.22 -23.64
CA GLU A 11 -17.58 -6.97 -22.38
C GLU A 11 -17.82 -8.47 -22.59
N ARG A 12 -18.49 -8.85 -23.69
CA ARG A 12 -18.73 -10.26 -24.04
C ARG A 12 -17.44 -10.99 -24.38
N GLU A 13 -16.52 -10.33 -25.10
CA GLU A 13 -15.21 -10.89 -25.45
C GLU A 13 -14.34 -11.04 -24.20
N VAL A 14 -14.33 -10.04 -23.32
CA VAL A 14 -13.62 -10.12 -22.03
C VAL A 14 -14.13 -11.29 -21.19
N LYS A 15 -15.46 -11.43 -21.05
CA LYS A 15 -16.07 -12.53 -20.31
C LYS A 15 -15.81 -13.90 -20.93
N ALA A 16 -15.68 -13.99 -22.24
CA ALA A 16 -15.35 -15.25 -22.90
C ALA A 16 -13.95 -15.75 -22.49
N VAL A 17 -12.96 -14.87 -22.46
CA VAL A 17 -11.61 -15.18 -22.00
C VAL A 17 -11.59 -15.51 -20.51
N GLU A 18 -12.28 -14.72 -19.68
CA GLU A 18 -12.39 -14.93 -18.24
C GLU A 18 -12.99 -16.30 -17.92
N ASN A 19 -14.07 -16.68 -18.58
CA ASN A 19 -14.73 -17.97 -18.40
C ASN A 19 -13.82 -19.13 -18.80
N GLU A 20 -13.04 -19.01 -19.87
CA GLU A 20 -12.09 -20.04 -20.28
C GLU A 20 -11.00 -20.25 -19.24
N LEU A 21 -10.43 -19.17 -18.70
CA LEU A 21 -9.42 -19.23 -17.65
C LEU A 21 -9.96 -19.82 -16.35
N THR A 22 -11.15 -19.41 -15.95
CA THR A 22 -11.82 -19.91 -14.73
C THR A 22 -12.16 -21.40 -14.84
N LYS A 23 -12.58 -21.90 -16.02
CA LYS A 23 -12.77 -23.34 -16.27
C LYS A 23 -11.51 -24.16 -16.08
N GLN A 24 -10.35 -23.56 -16.31
CA GLN A 24 -9.04 -24.18 -16.08
C GLN A 24 -8.56 -24.08 -14.62
N GLY A 25 -9.39 -23.55 -13.70
CA GLY A 25 -9.08 -23.41 -12.29
C GLY A 25 -8.18 -22.21 -11.96
N LEU A 26 -8.06 -21.24 -12.88
CA LEU A 26 -7.21 -20.07 -12.70
C LEU A 26 -8.01 -18.90 -12.14
N GLY A 27 -7.36 -18.12 -11.27
CA GLY A 27 -7.88 -16.85 -10.82
C GLY A 27 -7.70 -15.77 -11.89
N VAL A 28 -8.65 -14.84 -11.96
CA VAL A 28 -8.64 -13.74 -12.92
C VAL A 28 -8.78 -12.42 -12.19
N ASN A 29 -7.90 -11.47 -12.53
CA ASN A 29 -7.98 -10.08 -12.09
C ASN A 29 -8.17 -9.18 -13.31
N LEU A 30 -9.34 -8.55 -13.40
CA LEU A 30 -9.65 -7.62 -14.48
C LEU A 30 -9.23 -6.20 -14.10
N SER A 31 -8.43 -5.56 -14.95
CA SER A 31 -8.10 -4.14 -14.86
C SER A 31 -8.58 -3.43 -16.12
N GLN A 32 -9.60 -2.59 -15.97
CA GLN A 32 -10.22 -1.85 -17.07
C GLN A 32 -9.96 -0.37 -16.92
N GLY A 33 -9.15 0.19 -17.83
CA GLY A 33 -8.89 1.62 -17.97
C GLY A 33 -9.67 2.23 -19.12
N SER A 34 -9.53 3.53 -19.32
CA SER A 34 -10.20 4.26 -20.41
C SER A 34 -9.70 3.86 -21.82
N THR A 35 -8.46 3.37 -21.92
CA THR A 35 -7.81 3.07 -23.20
C THR A 35 -7.33 1.62 -23.33
N PHE A 36 -7.47 0.79 -22.30
CA PHE A 36 -7.04 -0.61 -22.31
C PHE A 36 -7.86 -1.45 -21.36
N CYS A 37 -7.95 -2.74 -21.66
CA CYS A 37 -8.47 -3.76 -20.77
C CYS A 37 -7.42 -4.86 -20.64
N ILE A 38 -7.11 -5.24 -19.40
CA ILE A 38 -6.08 -6.23 -19.07
C ILE A 38 -6.68 -7.30 -18.19
N ILE A 39 -6.42 -8.57 -18.53
CA ILE A 39 -6.77 -9.72 -17.74
C ILE A 39 -5.50 -10.28 -17.10
N GLY A 40 -5.32 -10.06 -15.80
CA GLY A 40 -4.24 -10.65 -15.02
C GLY A 40 -4.60 -12.07 -14.61
N VAL A 41 -3.81 -13.05 -15.01
CA VAL A 41 -4.04 -14.46 -14.67
C VAL A 41 -3.24 -14.84 -13.44
N VAL A 42 -3.91 -15.39 -12.43
CA VAL A 42 -3.34 -15.81 -11.15
C VAL A 42 -3.45 -17.34 -11.03
N GLY A 43 -2.35 -18.00 -10.70
CA GLY A 43 -2.28 -19.45 -10.57
C GLY A 43 -1.19 -20.08 -11.44
N GLU A 44 -1.27 -21.38 -11.65
CA GLU A 44 -0.30 -22.15 -12.46
C GLU A 44 -0.54 -21.91 -13.96
N THR A 45 0.06 -20.84 -14.48
CA THR A 45 -0.13 -20.41 -15.88
C THR A 45 0.57 -21.27 -16.92
N ARG A 46 1.33 -22.31 -16.50
CA ARG A 46 1.99 -23.24 -17.44
C ARG A 46 1.01 -24.18 -18.14
N ILE A 47 -0.19 -24.35 -17.58
CA ILE A 47 -1.25 -25.18 -18.16
C ILE A 47 -1.98 -24.48 -19.32
N ILE A 48 -1.80 -23.17 -19.47
CA ILE A 48 -2.47 -22.37 -20.50
C ILE A 48 -1.77 -22.59 -21.83
N ASP A 49 -2.55 -22.92 -22.85
CA ASP A 49 -2.14 -22.83 -24.24
C ASP A 49 -2.24 -21.37 -24.71
N PRO A 50 -1.10 -20.67 -24.95
CA PRO A 50 -1.13 -19.29 -25.38
C PRO A 50 -1.80 -19.07 -26.74
N ASP A 51 -1.66 -20.02 -27.65
CA ASP A 51 -2.22 -19.91 -28.99
C ASP A 51 -3.74 -20.01 -28.96
N LYS A 52 -4.28 -20.86 -28.09
CA LYS A 52 -5.71 -20.94 -27.83
C LYS A 52 -6.27 -19.61 -27.28
N ILE A 53 -5.56 -18.98 -26.35
CA ILE A 53 -6.02 -17.70 -25.79
C ILE A 53 -5.90 -16.57 -26.83
N LEU A 54 -4.84 -16.55 -27.64
CA LEU A 54 -4.67 -15.59 -28.73
C LEU A 54 -5.76 -15.72 -29.81
N SER A 55 -6.41 -16.88 -29.95
CA SER A 55 -7.48 -17.10 -30.91
C SER A 55 -8.82 -16.52 -30.48
N PHE A 56 -8.97 -16.05 -29.23
CA PHE A 56 -10.21 -15.39 -28.79
C PHE A 56 -10.33 -13.99 -29.40
N ASP A 57 -11.54 -13.68 -29.87
CA ASP A 57 -11.85 -12.34 -30.33
C ASP A 57 -11.59 -11.31 -29.24
N GLY A 58 -11.02 -10.17 -29.63
CA GLY A 58 -10.70 -9.09 -28.70
C GLY A 58 -9.36 -9.23 -27.96
N VAL A 59 -8.64 -10.36 -28.05
CA VAL A 59 -7.28 -10.50 -27.50
C VAL A 59 -6.28 -9.86 -28.44
N ASP A 60 -5.45 -8.95 -27.93
CA ASP A 60 -4.37 -8.27 -28.67
C ASP A 60 -3.08 -9.06 -28.54
N LYS A 61 -2.65 -9.36 -27.31
CA LYS A 61 -1.40 -10.06 -27.02
C LYS A 61 -1.37 -10.68 -25.63
N ILE A 62 -0.44 -11.61 -25.45
CA ILE A 62 -0.13 -12.23 -24.16
C ILE A 62 1.28 -11.81 -23.72
N LEU A 63 1.39 -11.34 -22.47
CA LEU A 63 2.65 -10.98 -21.84
C LEU A 63 2.97 -11.99 -20.74
N LYS A 64 4.13 -12.63 -20.80
CA LYS A 64 4.65 -13.41 -19.67
C LYS A 64 5.30 -12.45 -18.69
N VAL A 65 4.81 -12.43 -17.44
CA VAL A 65 5.42 -11.67 -16.36
C VAL A 65 6.44 -12.58 -15.70
N GLU A 66 7.70 -12.30 -15.91
CA GLU A 66 8.83 -13.07 -15.34
C GLU A 66 9.29 -12.50 -13.99
N GLU A 67 8.84 -11.30 -13.67
CA GLU A 67 9.21 -10.62 -12.44
C GLU A 67 8.44 -11.17 -11.23
N PRO A 68 9.11 -11.32 -10.07
CA PRO A 68 8.51 -11.90 -8.87
C PRO A 68 7.43 -11.02 -8.22
N PHE A 69 7.34 -9.72 -8.57
CA PHE A 69 6.38 -8.76 -8.00
C PHE A 69 5.20 -8.47 -8.95
N LYS A 70 4.42 -9.46 -9.30
CA LYS A 70 3.33 -9.37 -10.31
C LYS A 70 2.33 -8.25 -10.00
N LYS A 71 1.77 -8.21 -8.78
CA LYS A 71 0.72 -7.24 -8.39
C LYS A 71 1.20 -5.78 -8.35
N ALA A 72 2.50 -5.55 -8.12
CA ALA A 72 3.11 -4.22 -8.10
C ALA A 72 3.71 -3.80 -9.45
N ASN A 73 3.64 -4.68 -10.46
CA ASN A 73 4.19 -4.42 -11.78
C ASN A 73 3.26 -3.51 -12.60
N ARG A 74 3.82 -2.53 -13.31
CA ARG A 74 3.08 -1.62 -14.20
C ARG A 74 2.42 -2.34 -15.37
N LEU A 75 2.93 -3.50 -15.80
CA LEU A 75 2.27 -4.34 -16.80
C LEU A 75 0.95 -4.92 -16.28
N PHE A 76 0.85 -5.17 -14.98
CA PHE A 76 -0.36 -5.69 -14.34
C PHE A 76 -1.32 -4.57 -13.93
N LYS A 77 -0.78 -3.45 -13.43
CA LYS A 77 -1.54 -2.26 -13.06
C LYS A 77 -0.89 -1.01 -13.68
N PRO A 78 -1.25 -0.66 -14.91
CA PRO A 78 -0.67 0.49 -15.63
C PRO A 78 -1.01 1.84 -14.99
N GLU A 79 -2.18 1.93 -14.36
CA GLU A 79 -2.68 3.17 -13.76
C GLU A 79 -1.98 3.49 -12.44
N ASP A 80 -1.88 4.78 -12.14
CA ASP A 80 -1.38 5.24 -10.84
C ASP A 80 -2.36 4.86 -9.73
N THR A 81 -1.79 4.34 -8.63
CA THR A 81 -2.58 4.10 -7.43
C THR A 81 -2.77 5.41 -6.67
N ILE A 82 -4.02 5.76 -6.41
CA ILE A 82 -4.38 6.88 -5.53
C ILE A 82 -4.93 6.30 -4.24
N VAL A 83 -4.30 6.65 -3.13
CA VAL A 83 -4.70 6.24 -1.78
C VAL A 83 -5.50 7.38 -1.15
N ASN A 84 -6.73 7.10 -0.75
CA ASN A 84 -7.56 8.04 0.01
C ASN A 84 -7.40 7.76 1.50
N VAL A 85 -6.93 8.75 2.24
CA VAL A 85 -6.75 8.70 3.69
C VAL A 85 -7.63 9.77 4.32
N ASP A 86 -8.81 9.38 4.77
CA ASP A 86 -9.77 10.28 5.44
C ASP A 86 -10.05 11.58 4.63
N GLY A 87 -10.22 11.42 3.31
CA GLY A 87 -10.44 12.52 2.37
C GLY A 87 -9.16 13.12 1.76
N THR A 88 -7.99 12.85 2.30
CA THR A 88 -6.70 13.31 1.78
C THR A 88 -6.15 12.31 0.78
N LEU A 89 -5.92 12.73 -0.46
CA LEU A 89 -5.42 11.87 -1.53
C LEU A 89 -3.89 11.87 -1.61
N VAL A 90 -3.29 10.69 -1.85
CA VAL A 90 -1.84 10.51 -2.06
C VAL A 90 -1.62 9.59 -3.26
N GLY A 91 -0.74 9.98 -4.17
CA GLY A 91 -0.43 9.24 -5.39
C GLY A 91 -1.02 9.88 -6.65
N GLY A 92 -0.60 9.43 -7.81
CA GLY A 92 -0.90 10.12 -9.07
C GLY A 92 -0.38 11.55 -9.05
N ASN A 93 -1.27 12.52 -9.24
CA ASN A 93 -0.95 13.95 -9.18
C ASN A 93 -1.12 14.56 -7.77
N HIS A 94 -1.38 13.75 -6.74
CA HIS A 94 -1.61 14.22 -5.38
C HIS A 94 -0.37 14.00 -4.52
N LEU A 95 0.28 15.10 -4.12
CA LEU A 95 1.43 15.08 -3.23
C LEU A 95 0.96 15.05 -1.76
N GLY A 96 1.32 14.00 -1.01
CA GLY A 96 1.11 13.91 0.43
C GLY A 96 2.33 14.39 1.21
N ILE A 97 2.21 15.50 1.93
CA ILE A 97 3.27 16.04 2.81
C ILE A 97 3.00 15.57 4.23
N MET A 98 3.87 14.69 4.73
CA MET A 98 3.80 14.10 6.07
C MET A 98 4.89 14.73 6.96
N ALA A 99 4.51 15.63 7.85
CA ALA A 99 5.42 16.35 8.73
C ALA A 99 5.08 16.14 10.20
N GLY A 100 6.05 16.46 11.09
CA GLY A 100 5.87 16.36 12.53
C GLY A 100 7.13 15.87 13.26
N PRO A 101 7.06 15.71 14.60
CA PRO A 101 8.21 15.43 15.42
C PRO A 101 8.75 14.02 15.23
N CYS A 102 10.04 13.84 15.49
CA CYS A 102 10.63 12.51 15.55
C CYS A 102 9.95 11.66 16.64
N SER A 103 9.64 12.26 17.78
CA SER A 103 9.03 11.62 18.95
C SER A 103 7.89 12.46 19.49
N VAL A 104 6.82 11.79 19.92
CA VAL A 104 5.73 12.41 20.69
C VAL A 104 6.14 12.37 22.16
N GLU A 105 6.22 13.51 22.81
CA GLU A 105 6.78 13.64 24.17
C GLU A 105 5.81 14.30 25.16
N SER A 106 4.98 15.24 24.69
CA SER A 106 3.90 15.86 25.50
C SER A 106 2.72 16.29 24.63
N GLU A 107 1.60 16.61 25.27
CA GLU A 107 0.40 17.11 24.61
C GLU A 107 0.66 18.50 23.99
N GLU A 108 1.27 19.40 24.75
CA GLU A 108 1.58 20.75 24.30
C GLU A 108 2.46 20.72 23.06
N GLN A 109 3.55 19.93 23.11
CA GLN A 109 4.48 19.77 21.99
C GLN A 109 3.76 19.33 20.72
N ILE A 110 2.95 18.26 20.81
CA ILE A 110 2.34 17.70 19.61
C ILE A 110 1.26 18.60 19.01
N ILE A 111 0.50 19.31 19.83
CA ILE A 111 -0.50 20.27 19.39
C ILE A 111 0.15 21.48 18.71
N GLU A 112 1.19 22.06 19.32
CA GLU A 112 1.91 23.20 18.76
C GLU A 112 2.51 22.85 17.39
N ILE A 113 3.21 21.71 17.32
CA ILE A 113 3.80 21.22 16.07
C ILE A 113 2.71 20.94 15.03
N ALA A 114 1.61 20.31 15.41
CA ALA A 114 0.54 20.00 14.46
C ALA A 114 -0.10 21.24 13.85
N LYS A 115 -0.29 22.31 14.63
CA LYS A 115 -0.76 23.61 14.14
C LYS A 115 0.23 24.24 13.17
N SER A 116 1.51 24.31 13.56
CA SER A 116 2.57 24.91 12.75
C SER A 116 2.76 24.20 11.40
N ILE A 117 2.77 22.87 11.39
CA ILE A 117 2.92 22.12 10.13
C ILE A 117 1.69 22.25 9.23
N LYS A 118 0.49 22.35 9.81
CA LYS A 118 -0.75 22.59 9.04
C LYS A 118 -0.70 23.94 8.34
N GLU A 119 -0.30 25.00 9.06
CA GLU A 119 -0.10 26.34 8.50
C GLU A 119 0.95 26.36 7.40
N SER A 120 1.98 25.50 7.53
CA SER A 120 3.03 25.31 6.51
C SER A 120 2.60 24.44 5.31
N GLY A 121 1.35 23.95 5.27
CA GLY A 121 0.81 23.20 4.15
C GLY A 121 0.99 21.68 4.21
N ALA A 122 1.35 21.13 5.36
CA ALA A 122 1.36 19.65 5.54
C ALA A 122 -0.07 19.08 5.50
N ASN A 123 -0.18 17.88 4.92
CA ASN A 123 -1.45 17.17 4.78
C ASN A 123 -1.64 16.09 5.84
N PHE A 124 -0.56 15.68 6.50
CA PHE A 124 -0.56 14.63 7.52
C PHE A 124 0.31 15.04 8.71
N LEU A 125 -0.14 14.65 9.91
CA LEU A 125 0.66 14.73 11.14
C LEU A 125 1.42 13.41 11.31
N ARG A 126 2.75 13.45 11.21
CA ARG A 126 3.61 12.31 11.49
C ARG A 126 4.25 12.46 12.87
N GLY A 127 4.07 11.48 13.75
CA GLY A 127 4.73 11.46 15.07
C GLY A 127 5.12 10.06 15.49
N GLY A 128 6.31 9.89 16.08
CA GLY A 128 6.75 8.59 16.59
C GLY A 128 6.25 8.35 18.02
N ALA A 129 5.19 7.55 18.19
CA ALA A 129 4.70 7.13 19.51
C ALA A 129 5.55 6.00 20.09
N PHE A 130 6.05 5.11 19.24
CA PHE A 130 6.96 4.01 19.56
C PHE A 130 8.35 4.29 18.99
N LYS A 131 9.40 3.97 19.72
CA LYS A 131 10.79 4.24 19.31
C LYS A 131 11.62 2.95 19.27
N PRO A 132 12.11 2.52 18.08
CA PRO A 132 12.99 1.36 17.96
C PRO A 132 14.38 1.69 18.47
N ARG A 133 14.63 1.49 19.75
CA ARG A 133 15.94 1.72 20.38
C ARG A 133 16.64 0.39 20.65
N THR A 134 17.96 0.41 20.49
CA THR A 134 18.81 -0.75 20.75
C THR A 134 19.14 -0.89 22.23
N SER A 135 19.18 0.24 22.96
CA SER A 135 19.43 0.26 24.39
C SER A 135 18.12 0.29 25.18
N PRO A 136 17.91 -0.60 26.15
CA PRO A 136 16.73 -0.59 27.00
C PRO A 136 16.66 0.63 27.93
N TYR A 137 17.78 1.34 28.13
CA TYR A 137 17.85 2.55 28.94
C TYR A 137 17.47 3.82 28.16
N SER A 138 17.33 3.72 26.84
CA SER A 138 16.89 4.85 26.01
C SER A 138 15.38 5.00 26.05
N PHE A 139 14.89 6.22 25.85
CA PHE A 139 13.45 6.50 25.73
C PHE A 139 12.81 5.66 24.63
N GLN A 140 11.86 4.80 24.99
CA GLN A 140 11.20 3.86 24.07
C GLN A 140 9.96 4.45 23.38
N GLY A 141 9.65 5.71 23.65
CA GLY A 141 8.40 6.38 23.25
C GLY A 141 7.33 6.31 24.34
N LEU A 142 6.27 7.07 24.17
CA LEU A 142 5.10 7.04 25.06
C LEU A 142 4.12 5.91 24.70
N GLU A 143 4.43 5.10 23.69
CA GLU A 143 3.64 3.95 23.25
C GLU A 143 2.15 4.30 23.05
N LEU A 144 1.24 3.59 23.72
CA LEU A 144 -0.21 3.82 23.59
C LEU A 144 -0.64 5.22 24.06
N GLU A 145 0.05 5.79 25.05
CA GLU A 145 -0.19 7.17 25.47
C GLU A 145 0.15 8.16 24.33
N GLY A 146 1.26 7.92 23.65
CA GLY A 146 1.63 8.71 22.46
C GLY A 146 0.57 8.64 21.33
N LEU A 147 -0.12 7.50 21.16
CA LEU A 147 -1.25 7.40 20.22
C LEU A 147 -2.44 8.28 20.66
N LYS A 148 -2.73 8.35 21.98
CA LYS A 148 -3.80 9.23 22.47
C LYS A 148 -3.46 10.70 22.23
N LEU A 149 -2.22 11.12 22.48
CA LEU A 149 -1.76 12.48 22.22
C LEU A 149 -1.85 12.85 20.74
N LEU A 150 -1.48 11.93 19.84
CA LEU A 150 -1.68 12.12 18.39
C LEU A 150 -3.15 12.31 18.02
N LYS A 151 -4.07 11.58 18.65
CA LYS A 151 -5.52 11.74 18.44
C LYS A 151 -6.02 13.10 18.93
N VAL A 152 -5.51 13.62 20.04
CA VAL A 152 -5.83 14.97 20.50
C VAL A 152 -5.40 15.99 19.45
N ALA A 153 -4.15 15.91 18.97
CA ALA A 153 -3.65 16.79 17.92
C ALA A 153 -4.43 16.68 16.59
N LYS A 154 -4.82 15.46 16.19
CA LYS A 154 -5.74 15.25 15.04
C LYS A 154 -7.08 15.96 15.25
N LYS A 155 -7.67 15.86 16.43
CA LYS A 155 -8.96 16.50 16.74
C LYS A 155 -8.88 18.02 16.63
N GLU A 156 -7.75 18.62 17.06
CA GLU A 156 -7.50 20.06 17.00
C GLU A 156 -7.22 20.56 15.56
N THR A 157 -6.55 19.76 14.75
CA THR A 157 -6.05 20.21 13.44
C THR A 157 -6.76 19.61 12.24
N GLY A 158 -7.39 18.46 12.40
CA GLY A 158 -7.98 17.68 11.31
C GLY A 158 -6.93 16.91 10.47
N LEU A 159 -5.63 16.96 10.83
CA LEU A 159 -4.60 16.24 10.08
C LEU A 159 -4.66 14.74 10.35
N PRO A 160 -4.73 13.88 9.31
CA PRO A 160 -4.62 12.43 9.47
C PRO A 160 -3.29 12.04 10.10
N ILE A 161 -3.32 10.99 10.94
CA ILE A 161 -2.18 10.52 11.73
C ILE A 161 -1.35 9.50 10.95
N VAL A 162 -0.03 9.71 10.94
CA VAL A 162 0.96 8.73 10.47
C VAL A 162 1.91 8.39 11.62
N THR A 163 1.95 7.14 12.05
CA THR A 163 2.87 6.70 13.12
C THR A 163 3.36 5.28 12.91
N GLU A 164 4.55 4.97 13.47
CA GLU A 164 5.25 3.71 13.26
C GLU A 164 4.77 2.63 14.21
N ILE A 165 4.39 1.47 13.67
CA ILE A 165 4.12 0.26 14.43
C ILE A 165 5.40 -0.56 14.62
N MET A 166 5.56 -1.16 15.80
CA MET A 166 6.74 -1.96 16.14
C MET A 166 6.46 -3.45 16.27
N SER A 167 5.21 -3.84 16.56
CA SER A 167 4.85 -5.22 16.87
C SER A 167 3.42 -5.53 16.43
N THR A 168 3.18 -6.79 16.07
CA THR A 168 1.85 -7.32 15.76
C THR A 168 0.88 -7.18 16.93
N LYS A 169 1.38 -7.13 18.16
CA LYS A 169 0.60 -6.94 19.40
C LYS A 169 -0.30 -5.70 19.36
N TYR A 170 0.09 -4.65 18.64
CA TYR A 170 -0.60 -3.37 18.64
C TYR A 170 -1.44 -3.11 17.37
N ILE A 171 -1.66 -4.12 16.53
CA ILE A 171 -2.37 -3.94 15.26
C ILE A 171 -3.78 -3.41 15.48
N ASP A 172 -4.52 -3.96 16.43
CA ASP A 172 -5.90 -3.52 16.70
C ASP A 172 -5.97 -2.07 17.16
N GLU A 173 -5.04 -1.65 18.04
CA GLU A 173 -4.95 -0.25 18.47
C GLU A 173 -4.60 0.68 17.31
N PHE A 174 -3.71 0.26 16.43
CA PHE A 174 -3.34 1.05 15.26
C PHE A 174 -4.47 1.15 14.24
N VAL A 175 -5.16 0.05 13.95
CA VAL A 175 -6.33 0.05 13.06
C VAL A 175 -7.42 1.00 13.55
N ASN A 176 -7.65 1.07 14.88
CA ASN A 176 -8.69 1.90 15.45
C ASN A 176 -8.29 3.38 15.65
N ASN A 177 -7.00 3.69 15.70
CA ASN A 177 -6.54 5.01 16.15
C ASN A 177 -5.61 5.73 15.16
N VAL A 178 -5.15 5.08 14.09
CA VAL A 178 -4.16 5.62 13.14
C VAL A 178 -4.74 5.60 11.74
N ASP A 179 -4.41 6.59 10.92
CA ASP A 179 -4.92 6.70 9.55
C ASP A 179 -3.98 6.04 8.54
N VAL A 180 -2.66 6.19 8.75
CA VAL A 180 -1.61 5.55 7.95
C VAL A 180 -0.63 4.86 8.89
N ILE A 181 -0.50 3.55 8.78
CA ILE A 181 0.45 2.78 9.59
C ILE A 181 1.82 2.78 8.93
N GLN A 182 2.81 3.41 9.59
CA GLN A 182 4.18 3.37 9.10
C GLN A 182 4.88 2.08 9.55
N VAL A 183 5.54 1.42 8.62
CA VAL A 183 6.51 0.33 8.90
C VAL A 183 7.91 0.88 8.74
N GLY A 184 8.69 0.89 9.79
CA GLY A 184 10.06 1.41 9.80
C GLY A 184 11.02 0.56 8.96
N ALA A 185 12.14 1.17 8.55
CA ALA A 185 13.14 0.53 7.69
C ALA A 185 13.71 -0.77 8.29
N ARG A 186 13.83 -0.86 9.63
CA ARG A 186 14.29 -2.07 10.33
C ARG A 186 13.27 -3.21 10.28
N ASN A 187 11.98 -2.90 10.12
CA ASN A 187 10.88 -3.87 10.04
C ASN A 187 10.46 -4.18 8.59
N MET A 188 11.20 -3.71 7.58
CA MET A 188 10.90 -3.99 6.18
C MET A 188 10.91 -5.49 5.87
N GLN A 189 11.71 -6.26 6.58
CA GLN A 189 11.83 -7.72 6.45
C GLN A 189 11.15 -8.49 7.60
N ASN A 190 10.39 -7.82 8.44
CA ASN A 190 9.56 -8.47 9.45
C ASN A 190 8.28 -8.99 8.77
N PHE A 191 8.40 -10.14 8.09
CA PHE A 191 7.32 -10.69 7.28
C PHE A 191 6.08 -11.06 8.08
N ASP A 192 6.22 -11.43 9.35
CA ASP A 192 5.06 -11.71 10.20
C ASP A 192 4.26 -10.43 10.47
N LEU A 193 4.93 -9.32 10.77
CA LEU A 193 4.27 -8.02 10.89
C LEU A 193 3.62 -7.60 9.57
N LEU A 194 4.31 -7.77 8.44
CA LEU A 194 3.80 -7.39 7.13
C LEU A 194 2.59 -8.22 6.72
N LYS A 195 2.58 -9.53 7.00
CA LYS A 195 1.43 -10.41 6.74
C LYS A 195 0.20 -10.00 7.54
N GLU A 196 0.37 -9.69 8.83
CA GLU A 196 -0.75 -9.27 9.67
C GLU A 196 -1.27 -7.88 9.25
N LEU A 197 -0.39 -6.93 8.94
CA LEU A 197 -0.79 -5.63 8.40
C LEU A 197 -1.49 -5.75 7.04
N GLY A 198 -1.07 -6.69 6.20
CA GLY A 198 -1.70 -6.97 4.90
C GLY A 198 -3.13 -7.49 4.99
N LYS A 199 -3.57 -7.96 6.16
CA LYS A 199 -4.97 -8.35 6.42
C LYS A 199 -5.85 -7.15 6.79
N THR A 200 -5.25 -6.01 7.08
CA THR A 200 -5.98 -4.78 7.42
C THR A 200 -6.30 -3.97 6.17
N ASN A 201 -7.33 -3.14 6.24
CA ASN A 201 -7.69 -2.20 5.16
C ASN A 201 -7.03 -0.81 5.36
N LYS A 202 -6.07 -0.70 6.28
CA LYS A 202 -5.39 0.58 6.53
C LYS A 202 -4.29 0.85 5.50
N PRO A 203 -4.14 2.09 5.06
CA PRO A 203 -2.99 2.51 4.27
C PRO A 203 -1.68 2.25 5.02
N ILE A 204 -0.69 1.70 4.32
CA ILE A 204 0.62 1.38 4.88
C ILE A 204 1.70 2.24 4.23
N LEU A 205 2.49 2.93 5.05
CA LEU A 205 3.72 3.60 4.64
C LEU A 205 4.91 2.70 4.93
N LEU A 206 5.30 1.88 3.96
CA LEU A 206 6.46 1.00 4.09
C LEU A 206 7.75 1.74 3.74
N LYS A 207 8.62 1.93 4.72
CA LYS A 207 9.96 2.52 4.52
C LYS A 207 10.92 1.47 3.97
N ARG A 208 11.68 1.86 2.94
CA ARG A 208 12.75 1.04 2.40
C ARG A 208 13.86 0.84 3.43
N GLY A 209 14.47 -0.34 3.46
CA GLY A 209 15.63 -0.63 4.28
C GLY A 209 16.83 0.27 3.95
N LEU A 210 17.77 0.39 4.87
CA LEU A 210 18.90 1.33 4.78
C LEU A 210 19.75 1.13 3.54
N SER A 211 19.98 -0.13 3.15
CA SER A 211 20.79 -0.51 1.98
C SER A 211 19.96 -1.16 0.86
N ALA A 212 18.64 -1.23 1.00
CA ALA A 212 17.77 -1.89 0.04
C ALA A 212 17.52 -1.03 -1.18
N ARG A 213 17.53 -1.65 -2.37
CA ARG A 213 17.14 -1.04 -3.63
C ARG A 213 15.62 -1.08 -3.80
N SER A 214 15.10 -0.35 -4.78
CA SER A 214 13.65 -0.26 -5.05
C SER A 214 13.05 -1.62 -5.41
N GLU A 215 13.80 -2.47 -6.08
CA GLU A 215 13.42 -3.82 -6.49
C GLU A 215 13.18 -4.73 -5.29
N GLU A 216 14.06 -4.68 -4.29
CA GLU A 216 13.94 -5.48 -3.06
C GLU A 216 12.69 -5.12 -2.25
N ARG A 217 12.31 -3.85 -2.24
CA ARG A 217 11.07 -3.42 -1.61
C ARG A 217 9.82 -3.95 -2.34
N ARG A 218 9.87 -4.04 -3.67
CA ARG A 218 8.76 -4.56 -4.47
C ARG A 218 8.55 -6.05 -4.22
N VAL A 219 9.63 -6.82 -4.16
CA VAL A 219 9.60 -8.26 -3.86
C VAL A 219 9.00 -8.53 -2.47
N GLY A 220 9.32 -7.71 -1.47
CA GLY A 220 8.77 -7.87 -0.11
C GLY A 220 7.29 -7.52 0.05
N LYS A 221 6.58 -7.14 -1.03
CA LYS A 221 5.15 -6.80 -1.02
C LYS A 221 4.24 -7.90 -1.55
N GLU A 222 4.79 -8.98 -2.05
CA GLU A 222 4.08 -10.19 -2.44
C GLU A 222 3.87 -11.11 -1.21
#